data_8f3cb71c1b6509666423bbaf8e64ecd4
#
_entry.id   8f3cb71c1b6509666423bbaf8e64ecd4
#
_cell.length_a   1.000
_cell.length_b   1.000
_cell.length_c   1.000
_cell.angle_alpha   90.00
_cell.angle_beta   90.00
_cell.angle_gamma   90.00
#
_symmetry.space_group_name_H-M   'P 1'
#
loop_
_entity.id
_entity.type
_entity.pdbx_description
1 polymer ?
#
loop_
_entity_poly.entity_id
_entity_poly.type
_entity_poly.pdbx_seq_one_letter_code
_entity_poly.pdbx_strand_id
1 'polypeptide(L)'
;MTAKLHPQDQALSIASPAGFDAQAVPIHEVCIDQPKVADHALDPLSLRSRFQSPPVWQPEITDESRHVVATNIISKRQAAGKVTRAAVLIPLLLKSEGLSVLLTQRTDHLHDHAGQISFPGGRMDEGDSDPNDTALRESEEEIGLYRQSVEIIGHLPQYLTVSGYSVTPVVGLVKPQAEYVLDAFEVADVFEVPLHFLMNPANHQVRVWNSDQGGRRFYSMPHENRFIWGATAGMLRNLYHLLKV
;
A
#
# COMPACT_ATOMS: atom_id res chain seq x y z
N MET A 1 12.13 0.67 34.74
CA MET A 1 12.58 -0.60 34.15
C MET A 1 12.85 -0.31 32.67
N THR A 2 14.10 -0.17 32.29
CA THR A 2 14.54 0.12 30.92
C THR A 2 14.49 -1.17 30.10
N ALA A 3 13.59 -1.25 29.15
CA ALA A 3 13.54 -2.35 28.19
C ALA A 3 14.84 -2.35 27.37
N LYS A 4 15.62 -3.42 27.48
CA LYS A 4 16.80 -3.67 26.64
C LYS A 4 16.28 -4.06 25.25
N LEU A 5 16.51 -3.19 24.28
CA LEU A 5 16.37 -3.51 22.86
C LEU A 5 17.27 -4.71 22.53
N HIS A 6 16.70 -5.70 21.89
CA HIS A 6 17.41 -6.91 21.45
C HIS A 6 18.40 -6.54 20.31
N PRO A 7 19.66 -7.04 20.29
CA PRO A 7 20.66 -6.69 19.26
C PRO A 7 20.34 -7.18 17.85
N GLN A 8 19.19 -7.81 17.61
CA GLN A 8 18.78 -8.34 16.29
C GLN A 8 17.88 -7.42 15.48
N ASP A 9 17.47 -6.26 16.01
CA ASP A 9 16.60 -5.29 15.31
C ASP A 9 17.34 -4.32 14.36
N GLN A 10 18.62 -4.53 14.12
CA GLN A 10 19.33 -3.89 13.01
C GLN A 10 19.06 -4.63 11.69
N ALA A 11 17.80 -4.81 11.32
CA ALA A 11 17.43 -5.03 9.93
C ALA A 11 17.85 -3.77 9.16
N LEU A 12 18.64 -3.95 8.13
CA LEU A 12 19.08 -2.90 7.20
C LEU A 12 17.86 -2.11 6.70
N SER A 13 17.40 -1.14 7.50
CA SER A 13 16.54 -0.07 7.07
C SER A 13 17.36 0.67 6.01
N ILE A 14 17.04 0.47 4.73
CA ILE A 14 17.39 1.43 3.72
C ILE A 14 16.36 2.55 3.92
N ALA A 15 16.49 3.25 5.05
CA ALA A 15 15.77 4.46 5.31
C ALA A 15 15.96 5.39 4.10
N SER A 16 14.93 6.15 3.77
CA SER A 16 15.11 7.24 2.82
C SER A 16 16.32 8.05 3.26
N PRO A 17 17.21 8.45 2.34
CA PRO A 17 18.39 9.24 2.73
C PRO A 17 17.98 10.40 3.59
N ALA A 18 18.80 10.74 4.58
CA ALA A 18 18.53 11.90 5.44
C ALA A 18 18.23 13.12 4.57
N GLY A 19 17.08 13.75 4.77
CA GLY A 19 16.61 14.90 3.98
C GLY A 19 15.92 14.55 2.66
N PHE A 20 15.59 13.28 2.37
CA PHE A 20 14.78 12.93 1.20
C PHE A 20 13.32 13.38 1.39
N ASP A 21 12.89 14.28 0.52
CA ASP A 21 11.49 14.71 0.41
C ASP A 21 10.92 14.22 -0.93
N ALA A 22 10.07 13.20 -0.87
CA ALA A 22 9.44 12.61 -2.05
C ALA A 22 8.54 13.61 -2.80
N GLN A 23 7.95 14.57 -2.09
CA GLN A 23 7.08 15.58 -2.68
C GLN A 23 7.88 16.62 -3.48
N ALA A 24 9.10 16.91 -3.04
CA ALA A 24 10.01 17.83 -3.74
C ALA A 24 10.62 17.22 -5.02
N VAL A 25 10.57 15.89 -5.22
CA VAL A 25 11.09 15.27 -6.45
C VAL A 25 10.25 15.70 -7.65
N PRO A 26 10.84 16.22 -8.74
CA PRO A 26 10.10 16.65 -9.91
C PRO A 26 9.27 15.54 -10.57
N ILE A 27 8.12 15.92 -11.12
CA ILE A 27 7.31 15.02 -11.94
C ILE A 27 8.08 14.77 -13.24
N HIS A 28 8.35 13.49 -13.52
CA HIS A 28 8.98 13.06 -14.77
C HIS A 28 7.94 12.81 -15.86
N GLU A 29 6.81 12.21 -15.49
CA GLU A 29 5.76 11.81 -16.41
C GLU A 29 4.40 11.77 -15.69
N VAL A 30 3.32 12.02 -16.43
CA VAL A 30 1.94 11.76 -15.98
C VAL A 30 1.36 10.67 -16.89
N CYS A 31 0.71 9.67 -16.32
CA CYS A 31 0.22 8.50 -17.06
C CYS A 31 -1.08 8.76 -17.88
N ILE A 32 -1.29 9.99 -18.34
CA ILE A 32 -2.56 10.46 -18.93
C ILE A 32 -2.96 9.68 -20.20
N ASP A 33 -1.98 9.18 -20.95
CA ASP A 33 -2.21 8.43 -22.20
C ASP A 33 -2.55 6.96 -21.97
N GLN A 34 -2.57 6.50 -20.71
CA GLN A 34 -2.94 5.13 -20.39
C GLN A 34 -4.48 4.95 -20.41
N PRO A 35 -4.99 3.73 -20.70
CA PRO A 35 -6.43 3.46 -20.71
C PRO A 35 -7.08 3.78 -19.37
N LYS A 36 -8.21 4.48 -19.39
CA LYS A 36 -9.03 4.69 -18.19
C LYS A 36 -9.74 3.41 -17.79
N VAL A 37 -9.89 3.19 -16.49
CA VAL A 37 -10.81 2.18 -16.00
C VAL A 37 -12.24 2.65 -16.27
N ALA A 38 -13.07 1.78 -16.82
CA ALA A 38 -14.46 2.11 -17.08
C ALA A 38 -15.25 2.23 -15.76
N ASP A 39 -16.17 3.19 -15.67
CA ASP A 39 -16.91 3.46 -14.44
C ASP A 39 -17.64 2.22 -13.91
N HIS A 40 -18.22 1.40 -14.80
CA HIS A 40 -18.91 0.16 -14.42
C HIS A 40 -17.95 -0.90 -13.85
N ALA A 41 -16.65 -0.84 -14.12
CA ALA A 41 -15.67 -1.74 -13.52
C ALA A 41 -15.35 -1.37 -12.05
N LEU A 42 -15.78 -0.18 -11.61
CA LEU A 42 -15.58 0.30 -10.24
C LEU A 42 -16.77 0.03 -9.32
N ASP A 43 -17.80 -0.67 -9.79
CA ASP A 43 -18.90 -1.06 -8.92
C ASP A 43 -18.58 -2.35 -8.11
N PRO A 44 -19.23 -2.57 -6.95
CA PRO A 44 -18.93 -3.70 -6.07
C PRO A 44 -19.13 -5.07 -6.70
N LEU A 45 -20.10 -5.25 -7.63
CA LEU A 45 -20.37 -6.54 -8.29
C LEU A 45 -19.27 -6.84 -9.30
N SER A 46 -18.89 -5.84 -10.11
CA SER A 46 -17.81 -5.96 -11.07
C SER A 46 -16.47 -6.26 -10.40
N LEU A 47 -16.19 -5.62 -9.26
CA LEU A 47 -14.98 -5.92 -8.47
C LEU A 47 -14.97 -7.36 -7.96
N ARG A 48 -16.08 -7.86 -7.37
CA ARG A 48 -16.17 -9.27 -6.96
C ARG A 48 -15.90 -10.22 -8.12
N SER A 49 -16.56 -9.99 -9.25
CA SER A 49 -16.37 -10.80 -10.46
C SER A 49 -14.91 -10.76 -10.94
N ARG A 50 -14.29 -9.57 -10.93
CA ARG A 50 -12.90 -9.38 -11.35
C ARG A 50 -11.91 -10.15 -10.50
N PHE A 51 -12.10 -10.18 -9.19
CA PHE A 51 -11.24 -10.93 -8.27
C PHE A 51 -11.52 -12.44 -8.27
N GLN A 52 -12.78 -12.87 -8.51
CA GLN A 52 -13.13 -14.29 -8.65
C GLN A 52 -12.59 -14.92 -9.94
N SER A 53 -12.55 -14.14 -11.02
CA SER A 53 -12.10 -14.59 -12.33
C SER A 53 -11.20 -13.54 -12.96
N PRO A 54 -9.97 -13.38 -12.44
CA PRO A 54 -9.08 -12.34 -12.92
C PRO A 54 -8.67 -12.60 -14.37
N PRO A 55 -8.64 -11.56 -15.23
CA PRO A 55 -8.11 -11.67 -16.57
C PRO A 55 -6.60 -11.93 -16.53
N VAL A 56 -6.03 -12.26 -17.67
CA VAL A 56 -4.57 -12.24 -17.81
C VAL A 56 -4.10 -10.79 -17.79
N TRP A 57 -3.33 -10.44 -16.77
CA TRP A 57 -2.75 -9.10 -16.61
C TRP A 57 -1.33 -9.19 -16.03
N GLN A 58 -0.60 -8.10 -16.11
CA GLN A 58 0.76 -8.04 -15.53
C GLN A 58 0.80 -6.94 -14.46
N PRO A 59 1.33 -7.26 -13.28
CA PRO A 59 1.55 -6.25 -12.25
C PRO A 59 2.56 -5.21 -12.70
N GLU A 60 2.42 -4.00 -12.19
CA GLU A 60 3.43 -2.96 -12.36
C GLU A 60 4.72 -3.38 -11.66
N ILE A 61 5.82 -3.34 -12.38
CA ILE A 61 7.14 -3.56 -11.79
C ILE A 61 7.68 -2.19 -11.41
N THR A 62 7.55 -1.81 -10.15
CA THR A 62 8.18 -0.61 -9.60
C THR A 62 9.69 -0.80 -9.52
N ASP A 63 10.47 0.28 -9.50
CA ASP A 63 11.92 0.17 -9.34
C ASP A 63 12.30 -0.44 -7.98
N GLU A 64 11.45 -0.27 -6.95
CA GLU A 64 11.58 -0.99 -5.70
C GLU A 64 11.54 -2.50 -5.93
N SER A 65 10.51 -3.00 -6.61
CA SER A 65 10.38 -4.42 -6.94
C SER A 65 11.47 -4.87 -7.93
N ARG A 66 11.78 -4.05 -8.93
CA ARG A 66 12.79 -4.36 -9.96
C ARG A 66 14.20 -4.44 -9.38
N HIS A 67 14.58 -3.48 -8.52
CA HIS A 67 15.89 -3.49 -7.86
C HIS A 67 16.05 -4.73 -7.01
N VAL A 68 15.03 -5.12 -6.29
CA VAL A 68 14.99 -6.32 -5.46
C VAL A 68 15.07 -7.59 -6.33
N VAL A 69 14.35 -7.66 -7.45
CA VAL A 69 14.38 -8.80 -8.40
C VAL A 69 15.71 -8.87 -9.14
N ALA A 70 16.23 -7.75 -9.65
CA ALA A 70 17.46 -7.72 -10.46
C ALA A 70 18.72 -8.09 -9.67
N THR A 71 18.73 -7.86 -8.36
CA THR A 71 19.91 -8.12 -7.52
C THR A 71 19.92 -9.49 -6.86
N ASN A 72 18.93 -10.38 -7.13
CA ASN A 72 18.75 -11.65 -6.43
C ASN A 72 18.72 -11.51 -4.89
N ILE A 73 18.53 -10.29 -4.39
CA ILE A 73 18.52 -10.01 -2.96
C ILE A 73 17.32 -10.70 -2.30
N ILE A 74 16.17 -10.73 -2.99
CA ILE A 74 14.99 -11.43 -2.47
C ILE A 74 15.26 -12.91 -2.34
N SER A 75 15.73 -13.54 -3.42
CA SER A 75 16.00 -14.98 -3.40
C SER A 75 17.01 -15.35 -2.32
N LYS A 76 18.02 -14.51 -2.11
CA LYS A 76 19.00 -14.69 -1.03
C LYS A 76 18.40 -14.42 0.35
N ARG A 77 17.54 -13.40 0.49
CA ARG A 77 16.86 -13.08 1.75
C ARG A 77 15.78 -14.10 2.09
N GLN A 78 15.01 -14.56 1.09
CA GLN A 78 14.02 -15.64 1.28
C GLN A 78 14.73 -16.96 1.66
N ALA A 79 15.80 -17.32 0.96
CA ALA A 79 16.60 -18.50 1.29
C ALA A 79 17.28 -18.39 2.67
N ALA A 80 17.57 -17.18 3.14
CA ALA A 80 18.14 -16.91 4.46
C ALA A 80 17.09 -16.68 5.56
N GLY A 81 15.77 -16.82 5.29
CA GLY A 81 14.70 -16.54 6.25
C GLY A 81 14.60 -15.06 6.66
N LYS A 82 15.13 -14.13 5.84
CA LYS A 82 15.24 -12.69 6.18
C LYS A 82 14.19 -11.79 5.51
N VAL A 83 13.13 -12.35 4.96
CA VAL A 83 12.02 -11.58 4.42
C VAL A 83 10.91 -11.54 5.46
N THR A 84 10.60 -10.36 5.94
CA THR A 84 9.48 -10.17 6.86
C THR A 84 8.16 -10.21 6.08
N ARG A 85 7.27 -11.12 6.45
CA ARG A 85 5.92 -11.20 5.88
C ARG A 85 5.06 -10.13 6.52
N ALA A 86 4.26 -9.46 5.69
CA ALA A 86 3.30 -8.44 6.11
C ALA A 86 2.03 -8.53 5.25
N ALA A 87 0.96 -7.95 5.75
CA ALA A 87 -0.26 -7.77 4.97
C ALA A 87 -0.86 -6.41 5.25
N VAL A 88 -1.49 -5.84 4.24
CA VAL A 88 -2.25 -4.58 4.36
C VAL A 88 -3.66 -4.80 3.82
N LEU A 89 -4.63 -4.13 4.40
CA LEU A 89 -5.97 -4.07 3.86
C LEU A 89 -6.07 -2.89 2.89
N ILE A 90 -6.59 -3.13 1.68
CA ILE A 90 -7.07 -2.09 0.76
C ILE A 90 -8.58 -1.99 0.97
N PRO A 91 -9.04 -1.12 1.88
CA PRO A 91 -10.45 -1.05 2.25
C PRO A 91 -11.21 -0.18 1.25
N LEU A 92 -12.16 -0.79 0.53
CA LEU A 92 -13.04 -0.14 -0.41
C LEU A 92 -14.39 0.13 0.28
N LEU A 93 -14.60 1.34 0.74
CA LEU A 93 -15.80 1.75 1.44
C LEU A 93 -17.00 1.83 0.49
N LEU A 94 -18.10 1.17 0.87
CA LEU A 94 -19.37 1.16 0.13
C LEU A 94 -20.16 2.43 0.45
N LYS A 95 -20.11 3.44 -0.43
CA LYS A 95 -20.81 4.71 -0.26
C LYS A 95 -21.86 4.92 -1.34
N SER A 96 -22.82 5.82 -1.09
CA SER A 96 -23.90 6.13 -2.03
C SER A 96 -23.42 6.75 -3.33
N GLU A 97 -22.33 7.53 -3.25
CA GLU A 97 -21.69 8.22 -4.38
C GLU A 97 -20.65 7.39 -5.13
N GLY A 98 -20.42 6.15 -4.72
CA GLY A 98 -19.42 5.25 -5.27
C GLY A 98 -18.41 4.80 -4.22
N LEU A 99 -17.45 3.99 -4.63
CA LEU A 99 -16.43 3.46 -3.73
C LEU A 99 -15.36 4.51 -3.40
N SER A 100 -14.92 4.52 -2.13
CA SER A 100 -13.75 5.26 -1.66
C SER A 100 -12.73 4.30 -1.06
N VAL A 101 -11.45 4.61 -1.17
CA VAL A 101 -10.37 3.90 -0.50
C VAL A 101 -10.07 4.58 0.82
N LEU A 102 -10.08 3.83 1.92
CA LEU A 102 -9.66 4.31 3.22
C LEU A 102 -8.15 4.21 3.34
N LEU A 103 -7.51 5.28 3.78
CA LEU A 103 -6.07 5.38 3.98
C LEU A 103 -5.76 5.94 5.35
N THR A 104 -4.60 5.59 5.89
CA THR A 104 -4.07 6.10 7.14
C THR A 104 -2.90 7.04 6.89
N GLN A 105 -2.69 8.01 7.77
CA GLN A 105 -1.47 8.78 7.86
C GLN A 105 -0.75 8.40 9.14
N ARG A 106 0.49 7.96 9.01
CA ARG A 106 1.32 7.60 10.17
C ARG A 106 1.71 8.84 10.97
N THR A 107 1.91 8.66 12.26
CA THR A 107 2.38 9.76 13.14
C THR A 107 3.81 10.16 12.81
N ASP A 108 4.14 11.42 13.03
CA ASP A 108 5.46 11.99 12.72
C ASP A 108 6.57 11.55 13.69
N HIS A 109 6.22 11.01 14.84
CA HIS A 109 7.20 10.57 15.85
C HIS A 109 7.70 9.14 15.64
N LEU A 110 7.12 8.39 14.72
CA LEU A 110 7.59 7.03 14.41
C LEU A 110 8.96 7.08 13.76
N HIS A 111 9.81 6.11 14.12
CA HIS A 111 11.17 6.03 13.60
C HIS A 111 11.21 5.72 12.09
N ASP A 112 10.28 4.89 11.63
CA ASP A 112 10.19 4.47 10.24
C ASP A 112 8.90 5.00 9.60
N HIS A 113 9.04 5.55 8.38
CA HIS A 113 7.90 6.01 7.58
C HIS A 113 7.03 7.10 8.23
N ALA A 114 7.60 7.96 9.08
CA ALA A 114 6.91 9.07 9.73
C ALA A 114 6.14 9.93 8.73
N GLY A 115 4.88 10.25 9.06
CA GLY A 115 3.99 11.08 8.24
C GLY A 115 3.53 10.47 6.91
N GLN A 116 3.97 9.26 6.56
CA GLN A 116 3.60 8.61 5.29
C GLN A 116 2.15 8.14 5.28
N ILE A 117 1.57 8.17 4.10
CA ILE A 117 0.23 7.64 3.84
C ILE A 117 0.36 6.17 3.46
N SER A 118 -0.41 5.32 4.14
CA SER A 118 -0.42 3.88 3.94
C SER A 118 -1.83 3.30 3.96
N PHE A 119 -1.95 2.06 3.56
CA PHE A 119 -3.07 1.23 3.94
C PHE A 119 -2.90 0.77 5.39
N PRO A 120 -3.98 0.55 6.15
CA PRO A 120 -3.88 -0.09 7.45
C PRO A 120 -3.33 -1.51 7.29
N GLY A 121 -2.40 -1.89 8.17
CA GLY A 121 -1.77 -3.19 8.11
C GLY A 121 -0.35 -3.20 8.65
N GLY A 122 0.19 -4.40 8.82
CA GLY A 122 1.49 -4.58 9.48
C GLY A 122 2.12 -5.93 9.25
N ARG A 123 3.02 -6.29 10.17
CA ARG A 123 3.75 -7.55 10.16
C ARG A 123 2.82 -8.71 10.48
N MET A 124 3.03 -9.82 9.81
CA MET A 124 2.35 -11.07 10.15
C MET A 124 2.92 -11.65 11.44
N ASP A 125 2.07 -11.83 12.44
CA ASP A 125 2.40 -12.44 13.72
C ASP A 125 2.24 -13.97 13.69
N GLU A 126 2.84 -14.65 14.69
CA GLU A 126 2.74 -16.12 14.79
C GLU A 126 1.31 -16.61 15.03
N GLY A 127 0.45 -15.75 15.60
CA GLY A 127 -0.96 -16.03 15.85
C GLY A 127 -1.85 -15.86 14.63
N ASP A 128 -1.37 -15.20 13.58
CA ASP A 128 -2.16 -14.93 12.37
C ASP A 128 -2.25 -16.20 11.51
N SER A 129 -3.47 -16.60 11.14
CA SER A 129 -3.71 -17.80 10.34
C SER A 129 -3.25 -17.64 8.88
N ASP A 130 -3.43 -16.43 8.33
CA ASP A 130 -3.10 -16.10 6.95
C ASP A 130 -2.97 -14.56 6.77
N PRO A 131 -2.61 -14.05 5.58
CA PRO A 131 -2.52 -12.61 5.34
C PRO A 131 -3.84 -11.84 5.54
N ASN A 132 -4.99 -12.50 5.40
CA ASN A 132 -6.28 -11.84 5.64
C ASN A 132 -6.44 -11.54 7.13
N ASP A 133 -6.08 -12.51 7.96
CA ASP A 133 -6.15 -12.36 9.41
C ASP A 133 -5.23 -11.23 9.89
N THR A 134 -3.99 -11.18 9.39
CA THR A 134 -3.06 -10.08 9.64
C THR A 134 -3.66 -8.73 9.24
N ALA A 135 -4.15 -8.60 8.01
CA ALA A 135 -4.68 -7.33 7.51
C ALA A 135 -5.90 -6.85 8.31
N LEU A 136 -6.78 -7.78 8.73
CA LEU A 136 -7.95 -7.46 9.55
C LEU A 136 -7.58 -7.12 10.99
N ARG A 137 -6.65 -7.86 11.61
CA ARG A 137 -6.16 -7.59 12.97
C ARG A 137 -5.53 -6.21 13.06
N GLU A 138 -4.60 -5.92 12.18
CA GLU A 138 -3.91 -4.62 12.15
C GLU A 138 -4.88 -3.47 11.89
N SER A 139 -5.86 -3.66 10.97
CA SER A 139 -6.88 -2.64 10.71
C SER A 139 -7.79 -2.40 11.93
N GLU A 140 -8.06 -3.43 12.72
CA GLU A 140 -8.82 -3.31 13.96
C GLU A 140 -7.99 -2.60 15.04
N GLU A 141 -6.70 -2.92 15.18
CA GLU A 141 -5.77 -2.33 16.12
C GLU A 141 -5.47 -0.86 15.78
N GLU A 142 -5.13 -0.55 14.54
CA GLU A 142 -4.72 0.78 14.10
C GLU A 142 -5.86 1.80 14.05
N ILE A 143 -7.05 1.38 13.56
CA ILE A 143 -8.16 2.31 13.27
C ILE A 143 -9.52 1.85 13.82
N GLY A 144 -9.61 0.77 14.58
CA GLY A 144 -10.87 0.27 15.11
C GLY A 144 -11.84 -0.23 14.03
N LEU A 145 -11.34 -0.70 12.90
CA LEU A 145 -12.18 -1.22 11.83
C LEU A 145 -12.77 -2.58 12.21
N TYR A 146 -14.10 -2.70 12.28
CA TYR A 146 -14.76 -3.95 12.63
C TYR A 146 -14.53 -5.02 11.56
N ARG A 147 -13.89 -6.14 11.92
CA ARG A 147 -13.64 -7.29 11.01
C ARG A 147 -14.90 -7.74 10.28
N GLN A 148 -16.03 -7.78 10.97
CA GLN A 148 -17.34 -8.20 10.42
C GLN A 148 -17.93 -7.23 9.40
N SER A 149 -17.40 -6.01 9.30
CA SER A 149 -17.79 -5.03 8.28
C SER A 149 -17.04 -5.21 6.96
N VAL A 150 -16.03 -6.09 6.92
CA VAL A 150 -15.14 -6.31 5.79
C VAL A 150 -15.48 -7.61 5.08
N GLU A 151 -15.80 -7.51 3.80
CA GLU A 151 -15.89 -8.64 2.88
C GLU A 151 -14.59 -8.69 2.06
N ILE A 152 -13.72 -9.66 2.33
CA ILE A 152 -12.52 -9.86 1.52
C ILE A 152 -12.93 -10.41 0.15
N ILE A 153 -12.54 -9.73 -0.92
CA ILE A 153 -12.85 -10.11 -2.30
C ILE A 153 -11.64 -10.69 -3.06
N GLY A 154 -10.42 -10.52 -2.54
CA GLY A 154 -9.23 -11.12 -3.11
C GLY A 154 -7.93 -10.41 -2.71
N HIS A 155 -6.87 -10.72 -3.46
CA HIS A 155 -5.53 -10.21 -3.22
C HIS A 155 -4.92 -9.65 -4.50
N LEU A 156 -4.06 -8.67 -4.34
CA LEU A 156 -3.12 -8.27 -5.39
C LEU A 156 -1.80 -9.06 -5.25
N PRO A 157 -0.98 -9.09 -6.29
CA PRO A 157 0.34 -9.68 -6.20
C PRO A 157 1.16 -9.11 -5.06
N GLN A 158 1.95 -9.97 -4.42
CA GLN A 158 2.85 -9.56 -3.35
C GLN A 158 3.73 -8.39 -3.79
N TYR A 159 3.81 -7.38 -2.93
CA TYR A 159 4.62 -6.20 -3.12
C TYR A 159 5.87 -6.30 -2.25
N LEU A 160 7.02 -6.23 -2.88
CA LEU A 160 8.31 -6.32 -2.18
C LEU A 160 8.84 -4.91 -1.95
N THR A 161 9.02 -4.55 -0.70
CA THR A 161 9.56 -3.26 -0.32
C THR A 161 11.09 -3.28 -0.24
N VAL A 162 11.72 -2.11 -0.43
CA VAL A 162 13.17 -1.95 -0.27
C VAL A 162 13.60 -2.29 1.15
N SER A 163 12.74 -2.05 2.15
CA SER A 163 12.98 -2.37 3.56
C SER A 163 12.95 -3.87 3.89
N GLY A 164 12.66 -4.73 2.89
CA GLY A 164 12.72 -6.19 3.05
C GLY A 164 11.41 -6.84 3.50
N TYR A 165 10.29 -6.14 3.35
CA TYR A 165 8.97 -6.72 3.58
C TYR A 165 8.42 -7.33 2.29
N SER A 166 7.78 -8.49 2.42
CA SER A 166 6.88 -9.06 1.42
C SER A 166 5.46 -8.79 1.88
N VAL A 167 4.85 -7.76 1.31
CA VAL A 167 3.51 -7.29 1.67
C VAL A 167 2.48 -7.97 0.79
N THR A 168 1.47 -8.60 1.38
CA THR A 168 0.28 -9.11 0.68
C THR A 168 -0.82 -8.06 0.76
N PRO A 169 -1.20 -7.40 -0.37
CA PRO A 169 -2.31 -6.47 -0.38
C PRO A 169 -3.63 -7.26 -0.45
N VAL A 170 -4.42 -7.17 0.61
CA VAL A 170 -5.74 -7.79 0.76
C VAL A 170 -6.80 -6.76 0.38
N VAL A 171 -7.68 -7.08 -0.55
CA VAL A 171 -8.74 -6.15 -1.01
C VAL A 171 -10.06 -6.53 -0.36
N GLY A 172 -10.67 -5.57 0.33
CA GLY A 172 -11.93 -5.77 1.03
C GLY A 172 -12.97 -4.71 0.70
N LEU A 173 -14.22 -5.13 0.47
CA LEU A 173 -15.37 -4.24 0.45
C LEU A 173 -15.81 -4.00 1.90
N VAL A 174 -15.94 -2.76 2.28
CA VAL A 174 -16.17 -2.37 3.68
C VAL A 174 -17.47 -1.61 3.81
N LYS A 175 -18.32 -2.03 4.74
CA LYS A 175 -19.48 -1.26 5.16
C LYS A 175 -18.99 -0.07 6.00
N PRO A 176 -19.33 1.20 5.64
CA PRO A 176 -18.90 2.34 6.42
C PRO A 176 -19.36 2.21 7.87
N GLN A 177 -18.49 2.60 8.79
CA GLN A 177 -18.83 2.76 10.21
C GLN A 177 -18.89 4.24 10.58
N ALA A 178 -19.62 4.56 11.66
CA ALA A 178 -19.87 5.95 12.03
C ALA A 178 -18.59 6.65 12.54
N GLU A 179 -17.72 5.89 13.22
CA GLU A 179 -16.50 6.42 13.83
C GLU A 179 -15.38 5.40 13.73
N TYR A 180 -14.14 5.90 13.58
CA TYR A 180 -12.90 5.14 13.68
C TYR A 180 -12.20 5.48 14.97
N VAL A 181 -11.69 4.47 15.67
CA VAL A 181 -10.93 4.64 16.91
C VAL A 181 -9.45 4.42 16.58
N LEU A 182 -8.71 5.53 16.49
CA LEU A 182 -7.30 5.49 16.07
C LEU A 182 -6.39 5.11 17.24
N ASP A 183 -5.42 4.24 16.99
CA ASP A 183 -4.26 4.16 17.85
C ASP A 183 -3.41 5.43 17.64
N ALA A 184 -3.54 6.37 18.57
CA ALA A 184 -2.86 7.66 18.51
C ALA A 184 -1.32 7.57 18.53
N PHE A 185 -0.75 6.41 18.87
CA PHE A 185 0.68 6.19 18.77
C PHE A 185 1.12 5.93 17.33
N GLU A 186 0.32 5.19 16.54
CA GLU A 186 0.70 4.82 15.19
C GLU A 186 0.04 5.67 14.10
N VAL A 187 -1.24 6.04 14.29
CA VAL A 187 -2.07 6.69 13.28
C VAL A 187 -2.44 8.11 13.70
N ALA A 188 -1.96 9.08 12.93
CA ALA A 188 -2.28 10.50 13.13
C ALA A 188 -3.65 10.87 12.56
N ASP A 189 -4.04 10.24 11.44
CA ASP A 189 -5.29 10.56 10.75
C ASP A 189 -5.75 9.39 9.88
N VAL A 190 -7.05 9.31 9.64
CA VAL A 190 -7.69 8.41 8.68
C VAL A 190 -8.54 9.23 7.73
N PHE A 191 -8.45 8.96 6.44
CA PHE A 191 -9.15 9.72 5.42
C PHE A 191 -9.53 8.83 4.23
N GLU A 192 -10.39 9.34 3.40
CA GLU A 192 -10.93 8.64 2.24
C GLU A 192 -10.53 9.32 0.94
N VAL A 193 -10.27 8.53 -0.08
CA VAL A 193 -10.04 9.02 -1.45
C VAL A 193 -10.97 8.27 -2.40
N PRO A 194 -11.73 8.97 -3.26
CA PRO A 194 -12.62 8.31 -4.21
C PRO A 194 -11.88 7.32 -5.11
N LEU A 195 -12.41 6.09 -5.23
CA LEU A 195 -11.78 5.05 -6.04
C LEU A 195 -11.62 5.49 -7.50
N HIS A 196 -12.61 6.18 -8.08
CA HIS A 196 -12.55 6.69 -9.44
C HIS A 196 -11.39 7.68 -9.66
N PHE A 197 -11.03 8.47 -8.63
CA PHE A 197 -9.86 9.34 -8.69
C PHE A 197 -8.56 8.54 -8.75
N LEU A 198 -8.43 7.54 -7.85
CA LEU A 198 -7.24 6.68 -7.77
C LEU A 198 -7.10 5.74 -8.98
N MET A 199 -8.17 5.43 -9.68
CA MET A 199 -8.15 4.58 -10.88
C MET A 199 -8.07 5.39 -12.19
N ASN A 200 -8.03 6.72 -12.11
CA ASN A 200 -7.80 7.57 -13.27
C ASN A 200 -6.29 7.78 -13.51
N PRO A 201 -5.73 7.26 -14.61
CA PRO A 201 -4.29 7.36 -14.88
C PRO A 201 -3.78 8.79 -15.04
N ALA A 202 -4.64 9.78 -15.31
CA ALA A 202 -4.27 11.19 -15.34
C ALA A 202 -3.81 11.71 -13.96
N ASN A 203 -4.18 11.04 -12.86
CA ASN A 203 -3.77 11.36 -11.51
C ASN A 203 -2.51 10.59 -11.07
N HIS A 204 -1.97 9.71 -11.93
CA HIS A 204 -0.78 8.93 -11.64
C HIS A 204 0.46 9.65 -12.18
N GLN A 205 1.31 10.08 -11.29
CA GLN A 205 2.57 10.75 -11.60
C GLN A 205 3.74 9.79 -11.38
N VAL A 206 4.66 9.80 -12.32
CA VAL A 206 5.95 9.14 -12.19
C VAL A 206 6.96 10.18 -11.77
N ARG A 207 7.73 9.88 -10.74
CA ARG A 207 8.83 10.72 -10.27
C ARG A 207 10.13 9.95 -10.32
N VAL A 208 11.21 10.65 -10.69
CA VAL A 208 12.54 10.06 -10.78
C VAL A 208 13.47 10.86 -9.88
N TRP A 209 13.93 10.22 -8.83
CA TRP A 209 14.94 10.76 -7.96
C TRP A 209 16.31 10.20 -8.34
N ASN A 210 17.24 11.07 -8.67
CA ASN A 210 18.60 10.71 -9.04
C ASN A 210 19.53 10.92 -7.84
N SER A 211 20.32 9.92 -7.51
CA SER A 211 21.38 9.99 -6.51
C SER A 211 22.67 9.43 -7.08
N ASP A 212 23.78 9.66 -6.38
CA ASP A 212 25.09 9.09 -6.72
C ASP A 212 25.09 7.54 -6.73
N GLN A 213 24.09 6.92 -6.09
CA GLN A 213 23.90 5.47 -6.05
C GLN A 213 22.93 4.93 -7.12
N GLY A 214 22.48 5.79 -8.04
CA GLY A 214 21.52 5.46 -9.09
C GLY A 214 20.17 6.17 -8.92
N GLY A 215 19.37 6.19 -10.00
CA GLY A 215 18.04 6.76 -10.00
C GLY A 215 17.01 5.81 -9.42
N ARG A 216 16.03 6.34 -8.70
CA ARG A 216 14.84 5.59 -8.24
C ARG A 216 13.59 6.20 -8.87
N ARG A 217 12.79 5.34 -9.47
CA ARG A 217 11.49 5.70 -10.04
C ARG A 217 10.40 5.24 -9.09
N PHE A 218 9.48 6.14 -8.75
CA PHE A 218 8.33 5.82 -7.92
C PHE A 218 7.08 6.52 -8.44
N TYR A 219 5.92 5.99 -8.06
CA TYR A 219 4.62 6.57 -8.35
C TYR A 219 4.15 7.48 -7.23
N SER A 220 3.41 8.54 -7.61
CA SER A 220 2.65 9.36 -6.68
C SER A 220 1.26 9.69 -7.25
N MET A 221 0.29 9.83 -6.36
CA MET A 221 -1.12 10.17 -6.64
C MET A 221 -1.56 11.25 -5.65
N PRO A 222 -1.14 12.51 -5.84
CA PRO A 222 -1.56 13.60 -4.96
C PRO A 222 -3.08 13.79 -5.05
N HIS A 223 -3.73 13.89 -3.89
CA HIS A 223 -5.14 14.18 -3.75
C HIS A 223 -5.33 15.24 -2.67
N GLU A 224 -5.83 16.41 -3.02
CA GLU A 224 -5.95 17.56 -2.13
C GLU A 224 -4.60 17.88 -1.44
N ASN A 225 -4.55 17.86 -0.11
CA ASN A 225 -3.34 18.06 0.68
C ASN A 225 -2.61 16.74 1.04
N ARG A 226 -3.02 15.62 0.43
CA ARG A 226 -2.46 14.28 0.68
C ARG A 226 -1.51 13.86 -0.43
N PHE A 227 -0.33 13.43 -0.06
CA PHE A 227 0.68 12.95 -1.01
C PHE A 227 0.83 11.43 -0.90
N ILE A 228 0.04 10.69 -1.70
CA ILE A 228 0.09 9.23 -1.76
C ILE A 228 1.22 8.83 -2.68
N TRP A 229 2.21 8.07 -2.20
CA TRP A 229 3.39 7.70 -2.99
C TRP A 229 4.02 6.37 -2.59
N GLY A 230 5.09 5.93 -3.25
CA GLY A 230 5.89 4.77 -2.89
C GLY A 230 5.10 3.46 -2.98
N ALA A 231 5.21 2.61 -1.96
CA ALA A 231 4.57 1.29 -1.93
C ALA A 231 3.04 1.38 -2.02
N THR A 232 2.43 2.36 -1.35
CA THR A 232 0.98 2.59 -1.40
C THR A 232 0.51 2.91 -2.82
N ALA A 233 1.17 3.86 -3.49
CA ALA A 233 0.88 4.18 -4.89
C ALA A 233 1.20 3.00 -5.83
N GLY A 234 2.25 2.22 -5.56
CA GLY A 234 2.59 1.03 -6.32
C GLY A 234 1.52 -0.07 -6.23
N MET A 235 0.96 -0.31 -5.06
CA MET A 235 -0.15 -1.25 -4.87
C MET A 235 -1.45 -0.75 -5.53
N LEU A 236 -1.74 0.55 -5.48
CA LEU A 236 -2.85 1.17 -6.22
C LEU A 236 -2.65 1.04 -7.75
N ARG A 237 -1.44 1.14 -8.24
CA ARG A 237 -1.12 0.87 -9.65
C ARG A 237 -1.43 -0.58 -10.03
N ASN A 238 -1.14 -1.55 -9.16
CA ASN A 238 -1.51 -2.94 -9.42
C ASN A 238 -3.04 -3.12 -9.46
N LEU A 239 -3.79 -2.46 -8.58
CA LEU A 239 -5.25 -2.46 -8.65
C LEU A 239 -5.74 -1.86 -9.97
N TYR A 240 -5.18 -0.70 -10.39
CA TYR A 240 -5.49 -0.10 -11.68
C TYR A 240 -5.21 -1.07 -12.84
N HIS A 241 -4.06 -1.75 -12.86
CA HIS A 241 -3.72 -2.69 -13.93
C HIS A 241 -4.66 -3.89 -13.99
N LEU A 242 -5.15 -4.37 -12.86
CA LEU A 242 -6.17 -5.42 -12.80
C LEU A 242 -7.52 -4.93 -13.36
N LEU A 243 -7.90 -3.68 -13.07
CA LEU A 243 -9.23 -3.17 -13.39
C LEU A 243 -9.37 -2.57 -14.80
N LYS A 244 -8.29 -2.10 -15.41
CA LYS A 244 -8.32 -1.48 -16.76
C LYS A 244 -8.48 -2.48 -17.91
N VAL A 245 -8.40 -3.78 -17.64
CA VAL A 245 -8.41 -4.88 -18.64
C VAL A 245 -9.83 -5.33 -18.94
#